data_3907ce83bc847815731b576d7445b0cc
#
_entry.id   3907ce83bc847815731b576d7445b0cc
#
_cell.length_a   1.000
_cell.length_b   1.000
_cell.length_c   1.000
_cell.angle_alpha   90.00
_cell.angle_beta   90.00
_cell.angle_gamma   90.00
#
_symmetry.space_group_name_H-M   'P 1'
#
loop_
_entity.id
_entity.type
_entity.pdbx_description
1 polymer ?
#
loop_
_entity_poly.entity_id
_entity_poly.type
_entity_poly.pdbx_seq_one_letter_code
_entity_poly.pdbx_strand_id
1 'polypeptide(L)'
;MKSARIAGLVSFIAGVIMLVSGAFAWGITSTQLASENITVAADAPAFAGSKVTGPLTAFYQAEAVKQHTRAASNGLTYAELGAKVQEAKDAGDTATAEKLQQTRTMVETGNFVRASLFTSVMAFGVSALVMGAGLLFSFLGWGLYRLSAVHAQDAEPQED
;
A
#
# COMPACT_ATOMS: atom_id res chain seq x y z
N MET A 1 1.65 37.73 -18.10
CA MET A 1 0.37 36.97 -18.11
C MET A 1 0.41 35.67 -18.92
N LYS A 2 1.04 35.61 -20.10
CA LYS A 2 1.17 34.33 -20.87
C LYS A 2 1.83 33.20 -20.11
N SER A 3 2.87 33.50 -19.29
CA SER A 3 3.59 32.51 -18.46
C SER A 3 2.70 31.85 -17.40
N ALA A 4 1.84 32.59 -16.71
CA ALA A 4 0.94 32.05 -15.68
C ALA A 4 -0.14 31.15 -16.31
N ARG A 5 -0.63 31.48 -17.50
CA ARG A 5 -1.59 30.66 -18.24
C ARG A 5 -0.98 29.35 -18.72
N ILE A 6 0.27 29.38 -19.19
CA ILE A 6 1.02 28.17 -19.58
C ILE A 6 1.30 27.30 -18.36
N ALA A 7 1.79 27.90 -17.26
CA ALA A 7 2.03 27.19 -16.02
C ALA A 7 0.77 26.53 -15.46
N GLY A 8 -0.37 27.24 -15.50
CA GLY A 8 -1.67 26.69 -15.11
C GLY A 8 -2.10 25.50 -15.96
N LEU A 9 -1.94 25.59 -17.28
CA LEU A 9 -2.29 24.50 -18.19
C LEU A 9 -1.38 23.27 -17.97
N VAL A 10 -0.06 23.48 -17.84
CA VAL A 10 0.91 22.39 -17.59
C VAL A 10 0.62 21.71 -16.25
N SER A 11 0.35 22.50 -15.19
CA SER A 11 -0.01 21.97 -13.88
C SER A 11 -1.30 21.17 -13.93
N PHE A 12 -2.32 21.64 -14.64
CA PHE A 12 -3.58 20.94 -14.82
C PHE A 12 -3.39 19.59 -15.52
N ILE A 13 -2.67 19.57 -16.64
CA ILE A 13 -2.38 18.35 -17.41
C ILE A 13 -1.58 17.37 -16.55
N ALA A 14 -0.54 17.84 -15.85
CA ALA A 14 0.24 17.00 -14.94
C ALA A 14 -0.63 16.40 -13.84
N GLY A 15 -1.52 17.19 -13.23
CA GLY A 15 -2.46 16.73 -12.23
C GLY A 15 -3.40 15.63 -12.73
N VAL A 16 -3.95 15.79 -13.94
CA VAL A 16 -4.81 14.77 -14.58
C VAL A 16 -4.04 13.48 -14.85
N ILE A 17 -2.80 13.57 -15.36
CA ILE A 17 -1.94 12.40 -15.58
C ILE A 17 -1.68 11.67 -14.28
N MET A 18 -1.37 12.38 -13.19
CA MET A 18 -1.17 11.79 -11.87
C MET A 18 -2.43 11.08 -11.36
N LEU A 19 -3.61 11.70 -11.51
CA LEU A 19 -4.89 11.08 -11.14
C LEU A 19 -5.11 9.75 -11.87
N VAL A 20 -4.96 9.76 -13.19
CA VAL A 20 -5.16 8.56 -14.02
C VAL A 20 -4.15 7.47 -13.65
N SER A 21 -2.87 7.84 -13.51
CA SER A 21 -1.80 6.88 -13.15
C SER A 21 -2.02 6.29 -11.76
N GLY A 22 -2.41 7.10 -10.77
CA GLY A 22 -2.71 6.62 -9.42
C GLY A 22 -3.92 5.69 -9.39
N ALA A 23 -5.00 6.02 -10.11
CA ALA A 23 -6.19 5.16 -10.23
C ALA A 23 -5.86 3.84 -10.93
N PHE A 24 -5.02 3.86 -11.96
CA PHE A 24 -4.57 2.66 -12.66
C PHE A 24 -3.74 1.75 -11.75
N ALA A 25 -2.78 2.31 -11.01
CA ALA A 25 -1.96 1.56 -10.04
C ALA A 25 -2.83 0.96 -8.93
N TRP A 26 -3.82 1.70 -8.41
CA TRP A 26 -4.80 1.18 -7.45
C TRP A 26 -5.57 -0.02 -8.02
N GLY A 27 -6.09 0.10 -9.24
CA GLY A 27 -6.84 -0.96 -9.92
C GLY A 27 -6.00 -2.23 -10.12
N ILE A 28 -4.76 -2.10 -10.58
CA ILE A 28 -3.84 -3.25 -10.74
C ILE A 28 -3.60 -3.93 -9.39
N THR A 29 -3.28 -3.18 -8.34
CA THR A 29 -3.04 -3.75 -7.02
C THR A 29 -4.27 -4.49 -6.49
N SER A 30 -5.47 -3.91 -6.66
CA SER A 30 -6.73 -4.54 -6.25
C SER A 30 -7.01 -5.83 -7.01
N THR A 31 -6.80 -5.85 -8.32
CA THR A 31 -7.02 -7.06 -9.15
C THR A 31 -6.01 -8.16 -8.85
N GLN A 32 -4.75 -7.82 -8.61
CA GLN A 32 -3.72 -8.79 -8.20
C GLN A 32 -4.08 -9.43 -6.85
N LEU A 33 -4.46 -8.63 -5.85
CA LEU A 33 -4.92 -9.17 -4.56
C LEU A 33 -6.16 -10.05 -4.70
N ALA A 34 -7.12 -9.65 -5.54
CA ALA A 34 -8.33 -10.42 -5.78
C ALA A 34 -8.03 -11.77 -6.42
N SER A 35 -7.02 -11.87 -7.29
CA SER A 35 -6.63 -13.12 -7.96
C SER A 35 -6.04 -14.16 -7.01
N GLU A 36 -5.47 -13.75 -5.88
CA GLU A 36 -4.95 -14.66 -4.85
C GLU A 36 -6.08 -15.37 -4.07
N ASN A 37 -7.34 -14.96 -4.22
CA ASN A 37 -8.50 -15.51 -3.52
C ASN A 37 -8.38 -15.58 -2.00
N ILE A 38 -7.61 -14.68 -1.40
CA ILE A 38 -7.42 -14.59 0.04
C ILE A 38 -8.66 -13.97 0.68
N THR A 39 -9.09 -14.52 1.82
CA THR A 39 -10.11 -13.94 2.70
C THR A 39 -9.49 -13.55 4.03
N VAL A 40 -9.99 -12.48 4.62
CA VAL A 40 -9.59 -12.05 5.96
C VAL A 40 -10.01 -13.13 6.95
N ALA A 41 -9.10 -13.51 7.83
CA ALA A 41 -9.31 -14.57 8.83
C ALA A 41 -10.57 -14.32 9.68
N ALA A 42 -11.27 -15.38 10.05
CA ALA A 42 -12.55 -15.30 10.76
C ALA A 42 -12.43 -14.67 12.17
N ASP A 43 -11.27 -14.74 12.76
CA ASP A 43 -10.91 -14.18 14.08
C ASP A 43 -10.28 -12.79 14.01
N ALA A 44 -10.21 -12.19 12.82
CA ALA A 44 -9.74 -10.83 12.67
C ALA A 44 -10.72 -9.83 13.31
N PRO A 45 -10.23 -8.73 13.93
CA PRO A 45 -11.09 -7.77 14.64
C PRO A 45 -11.98 -6.96 13.70
N ALA A 46 -11.69 -6.93 12.39
CA ALA A 46 -12.52 -6.29 11.38
C ALA A 46 -12.36 -6.99 10.04
N PHE A 47 -13.38 -6.84 9.18
CA PHE A 47 -13.46 -7.42 7.83
C PHE A 47 -13.38 -8.95 7.79
N ALA A 48 -13.61 -9.66 8.90
CA ALA A 48 -13.62 -11.12 8.94
C ALA A 48 -14.44 -11.74 7.81
N GLY A 49 -13.87 -12.72 7.08
CA GLY A 49 -14.51 -13.38 5.95
C GLY A 49 -14.60 -12.56 4.66
N SER A 50 -14.22 -11.28 4.67
CA SER A 50 -14.20 -10.44 3.47
C SER A 50 -13.04 -10.81 2.55
N LYS A 51 -13.24 -10.69 1.22
CA LYS A 51 -12.14 -10.85 0.27
C LYS A 51 -11.09 -9.75 0.43
N VAL A 52 -9.83 -10.13 0.32
CA VAL A 52 -8.70 -9.19 0.37
C VAL A 52 -8.54 -8.55 -1.02
N THR A 53 -9.07 -7.34 -1.18
CA THR A 53 -9.07 -6.59 -2.44
C THR A 53 -8.66 -5.13 -2.29
N GLY A 54 -8.41 -4.69 -1.06
CA GLY A 54 -8.10 -3.28 -0.76
C GLY A 54 -7.17 -3.12 0.43
N PRO A 55 -6.78 -1.88 0.73
CA PRO A 55 -5.75 -1.61 1.74
C PRO A 55 -6.14 -2.06 3.15
N LEU A 56 -7.39 -1.86 3.55
CA LEU A 56 -7.84 -2.24 4.90
C LEU A 56 -7.95 -3.76 5.04
N THR A 57 -8.53 -4.46 4.07
CA THR A 57 -8.63 -5.93 4.10
C THR A 57 -7.25 -6.58 4.07
N ALA A 58 -6.29 -6.04 3.30
CA ALA A 58 -4.90 -6.49 3.31
C ALA A 58 -4.21 -6.25 4.65
N PHE A 59 -4.44 -5.09 5.28
CA PHE A 59 -3.90 -4.76 6.60
C PHE A 59 -4.40 -5.71 7.68
N TYR A 60 -5.72 -5.92 7.79
CA TYR A 60 -6.29 -6.80 8.80
C TYR A 60 -5.91 -8.26 8.59
N GLN A 61 -5.78 -8.71 7.34
CA GLN A 61 -5.26 -10.04 7.05
C GLN A 61 -3.78 -10.17 7.46
N ALA A 62 -2.95 -9.16 7.22
CA ALA A 62 -1.55 -9.17 7.65
C ALA A 62 -1.41 -9.25 9.19
N GLU A 63 -2.29 -8.57 9.94
CA GLU A 63 -2.30 -8.65 11.41
C GLU A 63 -2.81 -10.02 11.90
N ALA A 64 -3.82 -10.62 11.26
CA ALA A 64 -4.26 -11.97 11.58
C ALA A 64 -3.14 -13.00 11.34
N VAL A 65 -2.44 -12.94 10.21
CA VAL A 65 -1.27 -13.79 9.93
C VAL A 65 -0.20 -13.65 11.01
N LYS A 66 0.08 -12.43 11.46
CA LYS A 66 1.03 -12.18 12.56
C LYS A 66 0.59 -12.86 13.86
N GLN A 67 -0.69 -12.75 14.22
CA GLN A 67 -1.22 -13.37 15.45
C GLN A 67 -1.15 -14.89 15.37
N HIS A 68 -1.57 -15.50 14.25
CA HIS A 68 -1.50 -16.94 14.04
C HIS A 68 -0.05 -17.47 14.07
N THR A 69 0.86 -16.77 13.40
CA THR A 69 2.27 -17.13 13.37
C THR A 69 2.89 -17.09 14.78
N ARG A 70 2.57 -16.07 15.57
CA ARG A 70 3.02 -15.94 16.95
C ARG A 70 2.43 -17.01 17.85
N ALA A 71 1.14 -17.28 17.74
CA ALA A 71 0.50 -18.34 18.50
C ALA A 71 1.13 -19.71 18.22
N ALA A 72 1.35 -20.04 16.95
CA ALA A 72 1.94 -21.29 16.52
C ALA A 72 3.42 -21.45 16.91
N SER A 73 4.15 -20.36 17.11
CA SER A 73 5.55 -20.35 17.56
C SER A 73 5.71 -20.20 19.09
N ASN A 74 4.61 -20.24 19.87
CA ASN A 74 4.62 -19.91 21.29
C ASN A 74 5.22 -18.53 21.60
N GLY A 75 4.97 -17.55 20.74
CA GLY A 75 5.48 -16.20 20.85
C GLY A 75 6.91 -15.98 20.35
N LEU A 76 7.62 -17.03 19.98
CA LEU A 76 9.01 -16.95 19.52
C LEU A 76 9.10 -16.33 18.11
N THR A 77 10.11 -15.50 17.96
CA THR A 77 10.46 -14.92 16.65
C THR A 77 11.29 -15.88 15.81
N TYR A 78 11.45 -15.58 14.52
CA TYR A 78 12.30 -16.35 13.62
C TYR A 78 13.76 -16.46 14.11
N ALA A 79 14.29 -15.38 14.68
CA ALA A 79 15.66 -15.35 15.21
C ALA A 79 15.81 -16.21 16.47
N GLU A 80 14.86 -16.10 17.42
CA GLU A 80 14.85 -16.89 18.66
C GLU A 80 14.68 -18.38 18.36
N LEU A 81 13.84 -18.74 17.41
CA LEU A 81 13.71 -20.13 16.94
C LEU A 81 15.03 -20.64 16.35
N GLY A 82 15.75 -19.79 15.59
CA GLY A 82 17.06 -20.14 15.06
C GLY A 82 18.09 -20.45 16.14
N ALA A 83 18.14 -19.64 17.20
CA ALA A 83 19.00 -19.88 18.36
C ALA A 83 18.66 -21.21 19.06
N LYS A 84 17.35 -21.48 19.28
CA LYS A 84 16.89 -22.74 19.87
C LYS A 84 17.16 -23.98 19.01
N VAL A 85 17.08 -23.84 17.69
CA VAL A 85 17.47 -24.93 16.77
C VAL A 85 18.96 -25.26 16.94
N GLN A 86 19.80 -24.24 17.05
CA GLN A 86 21.25 -24.44 17.23
C GLN A 86 21.55 -25.07 18.60
N GLU A 87 20.91 -24.59 19.67
CA GLU A 87 21.04 -25.15 21.01
C GLU A 87 20.69 -26.65 21.05
N ALA A 88 19.57 -27.05 20.43
CA ALA A 88 19.15 -28.44 20.34
C ALA A 88 20.14 -29.30 19.53
N LYS A 89 20.72 -28.75 18.44
CA LYS A 89 21.76 -29.44 17.66
C LYS A 89 23.04 -29.67 18.47
N ASP A 90 23.48 -28.66 19.21
CA ASP A 90 24.68 -28.71 20.04
C ASP A 90 24.51 -29.72 21.20
N ALA A 91 23.27 -29.87 21.67
CA ALA A 91 22.90 -30.89 22.67
C ALA A 91 22.74 -32.32 22.07
N GLY A 92 22.84 -32.48 20.75
CA GLY A 92 22.60 -33.75 20.07
C GLY A 92 21.13 -34.17 20.00
N ASP A 93 20.18 -33.32 20.38
CA ASP A 93 18.74 -33.57 20.32
C ASP A 93 18.22 -33.23 18.88
N THR A 94 18.40 -34.16 17.98
CA THR A 94 18.00 -34.02 16.58
C THR A 94 16.48 -33.93 16.42
N ALA A 95 15.70 -34.64 17.24
CA ALA A 95 14.24 -34.61 17.15
C ALA A 95 13.67 -33.23 17.52
N THR A 96 14.17 -32.62 18.61
CA THR A 96 13.80 -31.25 18.98
C THR A 96 14.28 -30.22 17.97
N ALA A 97 15.50 -30.37 17.44
CA ALA A 97 16.04 -29.49 16.41
C ALA A 97 15.18 -29.47 15.13
N GLU A 98 14.75 -30.65 14.67
CA GLU A 98 13.85 -30.76 13.50
C GLU A 98 12.49 -30.11 13.74
N LYS A 99 11.87 -30.33 14.88
CA LYS A 99 10.58 -29.73 15.24
C LYS A 99 10.67 -28.19 15.31
N LEU A 100 11.71 -27.68 15.93
CA LEU A 100 11.96 -26.24 16.01
C LEU A 100 12.23 -25.65 14.63
N GLN A 101 12.97 -26.37 13.76
CA GLN A 101 13.23 -25.95 12.38
C GLN A 101 11.92 -25.88 11.56
N GLN A 102 11.01 -26.84 11.72
CA GLN A 102 9.69 -26.81 11.06
C GLN A 102 8.89 -25.60 11.52
N THR A 103 8.87 -25.32 12.83
CA THR A 103 8.23 -24.12 13.37
C THR A 103 8.86 -22.84 12.82
N ARG A 104 10.18 -22.81 12.73
CA ARG A 104 10.92 -21.67 12.16
C ARG A 104 10.56 -21.41 10.69
N THR A 105 10.46 -22.46 9.88
CA THR A 105 10.05 -22.37 8.46
C THR A 105 8.60 -21.86 8.34
N MET A 106 7.70 -22.29 9.21
CA MET A 106 6.33 -21.78 9.26
C MET A 106 6.28 -20.29 9.60
N VAL A 107 7.09 -19.85 10.60
CA VAL A 107 7.21 -18.41 10.94
C VAL A 107 7.76 -17.60 9.78
N GLU A 108 8.75 -18.13 9.07
CA GLU A 108 9.33 -17.52 7.87
C GLU A 108 8.27 -17.33 6.78
N THR A 109 7.50 -18.37 6.47
CA THR A 109 6.40 -18.29 5.49
C THR A 109 5.35 -17.26 5.91
N GLY A 110 4.94 -17.24 7.18
CA GLY A 110 4.02 -16.24 7.69
C GLY A 110 4.56 -14.81 7.57
N ASN A 111 5.86 -14.60 7.80
CA ASN A 111 6.50 -13.29 7.62
C ASN A 111 6.52 -12.86 6.14
N PHE A 112 6.73 -13.77 5.19
CA PHE A 112 6.67 -13.47 3.76
C PHE A 112 5.25 -13.09 3.32
N VAL A 113 4.24 -13.84 3.74
CA VAL A 113 2.83 -13.51 3.45
C VAL A 113 2.48 -12.14 4.01
N ARG A 114 2.87 -11.87 5.26
CA ARG A 114 2.66 -10.57 5.90
C ARG A 114 3.37 -9.44 5.16
N ALA A 115 4.62 -9.63 4.76
CA ALA A 115 5.38 -8.64 4.00
C ALA A 115 4.72 -8.34 2.65
N SER A 116 4.24 -9.36 1.94
CA SER A 116 3.51 -9.22 0.68
C SER A 116 2.23 -8.39 0.86
N LEU A 117 1.43 -8.68 1.89
CA LEU A 117 0.22 -7.93 2.20
C LEU A 117 0.53 -6.47 2.54
N PHE A 118 1.57 -6.18 3.34
CA PHE A 118 1.99 -4.81 3.64
C PHE A 118 2.52 -4.07 2.42
N THR A 119 3.22 -4.75 1.51
CA THR A 119 3.63 -4.17 0.22
C THR A 119 2.41 -3.69 -0.57
N SER A 120 1.33 -4.48 -0.58
CA SER A 120 0.08 -4.08 -1.21
C SER A 120 -0.56 -2.87 -0.51
N VAL A 121 -0.57 -2.82 0.83
CA VAL A 121 -1.03 -1.65 1.59
C VAL A 121 -0.23 -0.40 1.22
N MET A 122 1.10 -0.52 1.12
CA MET A 122 1.96 0.60 0.69
C MET A 122 1.67 1.03 -0.75
N ALA A 123 1.46 0.09 -1.67
CA ALA A 123 1.10 0.39 -3.05
C ALA A 123 -0.21 1.19 -3.15
N PHE A 124 -1.23 0.83 -2.36
CA PHE A 124 -2.46 1.62 -2.23
C PHE A 124 -2.20 3.00 -1.64
N GLY A 125 -1.36 3.10 -0.61
CA GLY A 125 -0.98 4.37 0.02
C GLY A 125 -0.30 5.32 -0.96
N VAL A 126 0.66 4.81 -1.73
CA VAL A 126 1.35 5.59 -2.79
C VAL A 126 0.36 6.00 -3.88
N SER A 127 -0.52 5.10 -4.32
CA SER A 127 -1.56 5.41 -5.31
C SER A 127 -2.48 6.54 -4.83
N ALA A 128 -2.93 6.48 -3.58
CA ALA A 128 -3.75 7.51 -2.96
C ALA A 128 -3.01 8.86 -2.87
N LEU A 129 -1.73 8.84 -2.49
CA LEU A 129 -0.89 10.05 -2.44
C LEU A 129 -0.75 10.69 -3.82
N VAL A 130 -0.47 9.88 -4.84
CA VAL A 130 -0.35 10.36 -6.24
C VAL A 130 -1.66 10.95 -6.73
N MET A 131 -2.81 10.30 -6.45
CA MET A 131 -4.13 10.84 -6.78
C MET A 131 -4.41 12.14 -6.02
N GLY A 132 -4.11 12.22 -4.73
CA GLY A 132 -4.27 13.42 -3.92
C GLY A 132 -3.44 14.60 -4.43
N ALA A 133 -2.17 14.35 -4.75
CA ALA A 133 -1.31 15.34 -5.39
C ALA A 133 -1.85 15.76 -6.76
N GLY A 134 -2.32 14.81 -7.57
CA GLY A 134 -2.94 15.07 -8.86
C GLY A 134 -4.16 15.98 -8.77
N LEU A 135 -5.02 15.77 -7.77
CA LEU A 135 -6.15 16.68 -7.46
C LEU A 135 -5.66 18.09 -7.16
N LEU A 136 -4.67 18.24 -6.28
CA LEU A 136 -4.11 19.56 -5.92
C LEU A 136 -3.55 20.27 -7.12
N PHE A 137 -2.73 19.61 -7.96
CA PHE A 137 -2.17 20.19 -9.17
C PHE A 137 -3.25 20.57 -10.19
N SER A 138 -4.30 19.76 -10.32
CA SER A 138 -5.43 20.07 -11.20
C SER A 138 -6.20 21.31 -10.74
N PHE A 139 -6.50 21.42 -9.44
CA PHE A 139 -7.18 22.60 -8.89
C PHE A 139 -6.34 23.88 -9.00
N LEU A 140 -5.06 23.79 -8.63
CA LEU A 140 -4.14 24.93 -8.73
C LEU A 140 -3.94 25.35 -10.19
N GLY A 141 -3.76 24.40 -11.08
CA GLY A 141 -3.61 24.63 -12.51
C GLY A 141 -4.83 25.31 -13.13
N TRP A 142 -6.02 24.82 -12.81
CA TRP A 142 -7.28 25.42 -13.23
C TRP A 142 -7.48 26.83 -12.69
N GLY A 143 -7.17 27.05 -11.40
CA GLY A 143 -7.25 28.36 -10.76
C GLY A 143 -6.33 29.40 -11.42
N LEU A 144 -5.06 29.05 -11.64
CA LEU A 144 -4.09 29.90 -12.34
C LEU A 144 -4.52 30.21 -13.78
N TYR A 145 -5.05 29.22 -14.48
CA TYR A 145 -5.55 29.41 -15.83
C TYR A 145 -6.70 30.40 -15.87
N ARG A 146 -7.69 30.29 -14.98
CA ARG A 146 -8.85 31.20 -14.88
C ARG A 146 -8.46 32.61 -14.49
N LEU A 147 -7.61 32.78 -13.46
CA LEU A 147 -7.13 34.10 -13.05
C LEU A 147 -6.41 34.85 -14.18
N SER A 148 -5.61 34.10 -14.95
CA SER A 148 -4.92 34.69 -16.13
C SER A 148 -5.88 35.10 -17.25
N ALA A 149 -7.03 34.45 -17.38
CA ALA A 149 -8.04 34.79 -18.39
C ALA A 149 -8.80 36.08 -18.03
N VAL A 150 -9.19 36.23 -16.75
CA VAL A 150 -9.91 37.42 -16.26
C VAL A 150 -9.05 38.69 -16.41
N HIS A 151 -7.80 38.66 -15.96
CA HIS A 151 -6.89 39.81 -16.10
C HIS A 151 -6.53 40.16 -17.56
N ALA A 152 -6.72 39.25 -18.53
CA ALA A 152 -6.52 39.54 -19.92
C ALA A 152 -7.69 40.37 -20.52
N GLN A 153 -8.91 40.15 -20.03
CA GLN A 153 -10.09 40.90 -20.42
C GLN A 153 -10.11 42.32 -19.84
N ASP A 154 -9.62 42.51 -18.61
CA ASP A 154 -9.53 43.83 -17.97
C ASP A 154 -8.42 44.73 -18.56
N ALA A 155 -7.53 44.16 -19.36
CA ALA A 155 -6.42 44.87 -20.00
C ALA A 155 -6.70 45.34 -21.45
N GLU A 156 -7.86 45.02 -22.02
CA GLU A 156 -8.29 45.60 -23.32
C GLU A 156 -8.80 47.02 -23.06
N PRO A 157 -8.20 48.07 -23.71
CA PRO A 157 -8.71 49.45 -23.61
C PRO A 157 -10.14 49.47 -24.17
N GLN A 158 -11.07 50.11 -23.44
CA GLN A 158 -12.35 50.50 -24.02
C GLN A 158 -12.01 51.57 -25.11
N GLU A 159 -12.06 51.18 -26.37
CA GLU A 159 -12.05 52.11 -27.47
C GLU A 159 -13.39 52.85 -27.45
N ASP A 160 -13.35 54.11 -26.99
CA ASP A 160 -14.43 55.09 -27.16
C ASP A 160 -14.45 55.64 -28.62
#